data_93043dda142bd0e5384eb8c9e4ad73c6
#
_entry.id   93043dda142bd0e5384eb8c9e4ad73c6
#
_cell.length_a   1.000
_cell.length_b   1.000
_cell.length_c   1.000
_cell.angle_alpha   90.00
_cell.angle_beta   90.00
_cell.angle_gamma   90.00
#
_symmetry.space_group_name_H-M   'P 1'
#
loop_
_entity.id
_entity.type
_entity.pdbx_description
1 polymer ?
#
loop_
_entity_poly.entity_id
_entity_poly.type
_entity_poly.pdbx_seq_one_letter_code
_entity_poly.pdbx_strand_id
1 'polypeptide(L)'
;VNIIPDTATLKLDIRAQTNELMDELLEKVRMAAAGTAAAYGATAEVILPGVVIPAAVYDEDLVAELAGTIREVLGDECLARDCGGGGEDFHFFKKERPHIRAAYFGVGAGCTPGLHARNMTFDETQLDMGVRVLTAAALKHVG
;
A
#
# COMPACT_ATOMS: atom_id res chain seq x y z
N VAL A 1 31.24 15.57 -27.54
CA VAL A 1 30.09 16.46 -27.69
C VAL A 1 29.90 17.18 -26.35
N ASN A 2 30.25 18.48 -26.28
CA ASN A 2 30.18 19.28 -25.06
C ASN A 2 28.91 20.16 -25.09
N ILE A 3 27.77 19.53 -25.12
CA ILE A 3 26.48 20.25 -25.00
C ILE A 3 26.04 20.08 -23.55
N ILE A 4 25.92 21.18 -22.84
CA ILE A 4 25.32 21.22 -21.52
C ILE A 4 23.80 21.22 -21.74
N PRO A 5 23.05 20.25 -21.18
CA PRO A 5 21.60 20.24 -21.32
C PRO A 5 20.99 21.45 -20.59
N ASP A 6 19.98 22.05 -21.18
CA ASP A 6 19.22 23.16 -20.60
C ASP A 6 18.16 22.66 -19.59
N THR A 7 17.79 21.39 -19.66
CA THR A 7 16.83 20.75 -18.76
C THR A 7 17.31 19.39 -18.30
N ALA A 8 16.88 18.99 -17.10
CA ALA A 8 17.10 17.66 -16.55
C ALA A 8 15.85 17.20 -15.78
N THR A 9 15.59 15.91 -15.79
CA THR A 9 14.48 15.31 -15.06
C THR A 9 15.01 14.29 -14.05
N LEU A 10 14.61 14.44 -12.79
CA LEU A 10 14.85 13.47 -11.73
C LEU A 10 13.52 12.78 -11.39
N LYS A 11 13.50 11.45 -11.38
CA LYS A 11 12.35 10.65 -10.94
C LYS A 11 12.64 10.08 -9.57
N LEU A 12 11.69 10.25 -8.65
CA LEU A 12 11.78 9.78 -7.27
C LEU A 12 10.59 8.85 -6.98
N ASP A 13 10.85 7.75 -6.30
CA ASP A 13 9.85 6.93 -5.61
C ASP A 13 9.92 7.30 -4.13
N ILE A 14 8.84 7.87 -3.59
CA ILE A 14 8.78 8.37 -2.23
C ILE A 14 7.78 7.52 -1.46
N ARG A 15 8.19 7.03 -0.28
CA ARG A 15 7.36 6.17 0.57
C ARG A 15 7.42 6.66 2.01
N ALA A 16 6.28 6.61 2.70
CA ALA A 16 6.16 6.93 4.10
C ALA A 16 5.22 5.95 4.81
N GLN A 17 5.35 5.81 6.12
CA GLN A 17 4.55 4.88 6.91
C GLN A 17 3.17 5.43 7.26
N THR A 18 3.01 6.76 7.30
CA THR A 18 1.73 7.42 7.57
C THR A 18 1.43 8.48 6.52
N ASN A 19 0.16 8.88 6.41
CA ASN A 19 -0.26 9.92 5.48
C ASN A 19 0.38 11.27 5.86
N GLU A 20 0.45 11.60 7.15
CA GLU A 20 1.03 12.83 7.67
C GLU A 20 2.53 12.93 7.33
N LEU A 21 3.28 11.82 7.51
CA LEU A 21 4.68 11.76 7.13
C LEU A 21 4.88 11.88 5.61
N MET A 22 3.95 11.34 4.80
CA MET A 22 3.99 11.51 3.35
C MET A 22 3.83 12.98 2.97
N ASP A 23 2.85 13.67 3.56
CA ASP A 23 2.59 15.08 3.27
C ASP A 23 3.80 15.96 3.67
N GLU A 24 4.38 15.71 4.85
CA GLU A 24 5.60 16.38 5.31
C GLU A 24 6.79 16.12 4.37
N LEU A 25 6.96 14.87 3.94
CA LEU A 25 8.07 14.49 3.06
C LEU A 25 7.94 15.12 1.68
N LEU A 26 6.74 15.17 1.12
CA LEU A 26 6.47 15.84 -0.16
C LEU A 26 6.77 17.34 -0.09
N GLU A 27 6.41 17.99 1.01
CA GLU A 27 6.73 19.41 1.21
C GLU A 27 8.25 19.64 1.30
N LYS A 28 8.96 18.80 2.06
CA LYS A 28 10.42 18.85 2.15
C LYS A 28 11.11 18.63 0.79
N VAL A 29 10.57 17.71 -0.03
CA VAL A 29 11.09 17.47 -1.39
C VAL A 29 10.91 18.72 -2.25
N ARG A 30 9.75 19.38 -2.19
CA ARG A 30 9.51 20.65 -2.92
C ARG A 30 10.48 21.74 -2.49
N MET A 31 10.64 21.92 -1.19
CA MET A 31 11.57 22.93 -0.63
C MET A 31 13.02 22.65 -1.04
N ALA A 32 13.45 21.39 -0.95
CA ALA A 32 14.81 21.00 -1.32
C ALA A 32 15.07 21.19 -2.81
N ALA A 33 14.13 20.82 -3.66
CA ALA A 33 14.24 21.00 -5.11
C ALA A 33 14.35 22.50 -5.48
N ALA A 34 13.43 23.32 -4.95
CA ALA A 34 13.42 24.76 -5.21
C ALA A 34 14.68 25.45 -4.68
N GLY A 35 15.07 25.15 -3.43
CA GLY A 35 16.25 25.75 -2.81
C GLY A 35 17.56 25.37 -3.51
N THR A 36 17.71 24.10 -3.88
CA THR A 36 18.89 23.63 -4.62
C THR A 36 18.97 24.27 -6.00
N ALA A 37 17.87 24.28 -6.75
CA ALA A 37 17.83 24.90 -8.07
C ALA A 37 18.22 26.40 -7.99
N ALA A 38 17.62 27.12 -7.04
CA ALA A 38 17.91 28.56 -6.86
C ALA A 38 19.39 28.81 -6.53
N ALA A 39 20.03 27.95 -5.73
CA ALA A 39 21.45 28.08 -5.41
C ALA A 39 22.39 28.00 -6.63
N TYR A 40 21.90 27.35 -7.72
CA TYR A 40 22.63 27.25 -9.00
C TYR A 40 22.07 28.14 -10.10
N GLY A 41 21.18 29.08 -9.79
CA GLY A 41 20.58 29.99 -10.77
C GLY A 41 19.60 29.28 -11.73
N ALA A 42 19.05 28.15 -11.33
CA ALA A 42 18.08 27.36 -12.06
C ALA A 42 16.69 27.41 -11.40
N THR A 43 15.70 26.81 -12.04
CA THR A 43 14.36 26.59 -11.48
C THR A 43 14.05 25.09 -11.42
N ALA A 44 13.24 24.68 -10.45
CA ALA A 44 12.73 23.31 -10.37
C ALA A 44 11.22 23.31 -10.23
N GLU A 45 10.60 22.34 -10.89
CA GLU A 45 9.19 22.02 -10.73
C GLU A 45 9.06 20.59 -10.20
N VAL A 46 8.21 20.38 -9.20
CA VAL A 46 7.91 19.04 -8.65
C VAL A 46 6.52 18.62 -9.13
N ILE A 47 6.49 17.64 -10.01
CA ILE A 47 5.26 17.11 -10.61
C ILE A 47 4.93 15.78 -9.95
N LEU A 48 3.72 15.65 -9.43
CA LEU A 48 3.17 14.36 -9.00
C LEU A 48 2.41 13.76 -10.20
N PRO A 49 2.93 12.67 -10.81
CA PRO A 49 2.36 12.14 -12.06
C PRO A 49 1.06 11.36 -11.86
N GLY A 50 0.60 11.22 -10.63
CA GLY A 50 -0.59 10.45 -10.29
C GLY A 50 -1.10 10.75 -8.89
N VAL A 51 -1.95 9.86 -8.39
CA VAL A 51 -2.51 9.94 -7.05
C VAL A 51 -1.53 9.34 -6.04
N VAL A 52 -1.35 10.00 -4.90
CA VAL A 52 -0.60 9.45 -3.78
C VAL A 52 -1.43 8.37 -3.11
N ILE A 53 -0.99 7.12 -3.20
CA ILE A 53 -1.64 5.99 -2.51
C ILE A 53 -1.51 6.21 -1.00
N PRO A 54 -2.62 6.19 -0.25
CA PRO A 54 -2.57 6.43 1.19
C PRO A 54 -1.90 5.28 1.94
N ALA A 55 -1.35 5.61 3.10
CA ALA A 55 -0.87 4.60 4.03
C ALA A 55 -2.02 3.74 4.55
N ALA A 56 -1.70 2.50 4.89
CA ALA A 56 -2.65 1.57 5.51
C ALA A 56 -3.08 2.07 6.89
N VAL A 57 -4.37 2.22 7.09
CA VAL A 57 -4.98 2.51 8.40
C VAL A 57 -6.07 1.49 8.64
N TYR A 58 -5.90 0.66 9.66
CA TYR A 58 -6.83 -0.43 9.99
C TYR A 58 -7.42 -0.25 11.37
N ASP A 59 -8.61 -0.81 11.57
CA ASP A 59 -9.26 -0.88 12.88
C ASP A 59 -8.77 -2.14 13.60
N GLU A 60 -8.05 -1.96 14.70
CA GLU A 60 -7.38 -3.05 15.42
C GLU A 60 -8.34 -4.15 15.89
N ASP A 61 -9.53 -3.77 16.36
CA ASP A 61 -10.57 -4.69 16.76
C ASP A 61 -11.11 -5.52 15.59
N LEU A 62 -11.26 -4.91 14.40
CA LEU A 62 -11.68 -5.63 13.19
C LEU A 62 -10.55 -6.56 12.67
N VAL A 63 -9.30 -6.14 12.78
CA VAL A 63 -8.15 -6.99 12.48
C VAL A 63 -8.11 -8.21 13.42
N ALA A 64 -8.33 -8.00 14.73
CA ALA A 64 -8.36 -9.08 15.71
C ALA A 64 -9.55 -10.05 15.46
N GLU A 65 -10.72 -9.52 15.11
CA GLU A 65 -11.88 -10.32 14.74
C GLU A 65 -11.62 -11.17 13.48
N LEU A 66 -11.01 -10.57 12.47
CA LEU A 66 -10.65 -11.26 11.22
C LEU A 66 -9.60 -12.35 11.47
N ALA A 67 -8.60 -12.08 12.31
CA ALA A 67 -7.63 -13.08 12.74
C ALA A 67 -8.29 -14.25 13.51
N GLY A 68 -9.27 -13.95 14.36
CA GLY A 68 -10.12 -14.97 15.01
C GLY A 68 -10.89 -15.82 13.99
N THR A 69 -11.47 -15.18 13.00
CA THR A 69 -12.20 -15.85 11.92
C THR A 69 -11.29 -16.77 11.08
N ILE A 70 -10.06 -16.33 10.79
CA ILE A 70 -9.07 -17.19 10.10
C ILE A 70 -8.78 -18.45 10.93
N ARG A 71 -8.57 -18.32 12.23
CA ARG A 71 -8.33 -19.48 13.13
C ARG A 71 -9.52 -20.44 13.18
N GLU A 72 -10.72 -19.90 13.30
CA GLU A 72 -11.95 -20.69 13.34
C GLU A 72 -12.18 -21.49 12.05
N VAL A 73 -11.89 -20.91 10.90
CA VAL A 73 -12.20 -21.48 9.58
C VAL A 73 -11.09 -22.37 9.03
N LEU A 74 -9.84 -22.01 9.30
CA LEU A 74 -8.66 -22.63 8.67
C LEU A 74 -7.70 -23.30 9.66
N GLY A 75 -7.75 -22.95 10.96
CA GLY A 75 -6.81 -23.38 11.98
C GLY A 75 -5.74 -22.35 12.30
N ASP A 76 -5.13 -22.47 13.47
CA ASP A 76 -4.09 -21.56 13.97
C ASP A 76 -2.85 -21.52 13.07
N GLU A 77 -2.51 -22.63 12.47
CA GLU A 77 -1.35 -22.78 11.60
C GLU A 77 -1.48 -22.00 10.29
N CYS A 78 -2.71 -21.64 9.89
CA CYS A 78 -2.98 -20.84 8.69
C CYS A 78 -2.87 -19.35 8.94
N LEU A 79 -2.80 -18.89 10.19
CA LEU A 79 -2.61 -17.48 10.50
C LEU A 79 -1.12 -17.12 10.49
N ALA A 80 -0.66 -16.60 9.38
CA ALA A 80 0.66 -15.98 9.32
C ALA A 80 0.69 -14.67 10.13
N ARG A 81 1.88 -14.26 10.52
CA ARG A 81 2.11 -12.92 11.03
C ARG A 81 1.96 -11.91 9.90
N ASP A 82 2.30 -10.67 10.13
CA ASP A 82 2.22 -9.60 9.16
C ASP A 82 2.61 -10.04 7.73
N CYS A 83 1.77 -9.69 6.75
CA CYS A 83 2.03 -9.95 5.33
C CYS A 83 2.92 -8.87 4.67
N GLY A 84 3.43 -7.93 5.44
CA GLY A 84 4.23 -6.81 4.97
C GLY A 84 3.39 -5.62 4.51
N GLY A 85 4.04 -4.46 4.44
CA GLY A 85 3.42 -3.21 3.95
C GLY A 85 3.46 -3.13 2.43
N GLY A 86 2.36 -2.67 1.85
CA GLY A 86 2.25 -2.36 0.42
C GLY A 86 1.29 -1.19 0.22
N GLY A 87 1.44 -0.48 -0.90
CA GLY A 87 0.45 0.50 -1.33
C GLY A 87 -0.68 -0.22 -2.05
N GLU A 88 -1.90 -0.06 -1.58
CA GLU A 88 -3.10 -0.67 -2.16
C GLU A 88 -4.21 0.35 -2.30
N ASP A 89 -4.97 0.26 -3.38
CA ASP A 89 -6.13 1.13 -3.62
C ASP A 89 -7.20 0.96 -2.54
N PHE A 90 -7.24 -0.18 -1.88
CA PHE A 90 -8.12 -0.45 -0.75
C PHE A 90 -8.01 0.59 0.37
N HIS A 91 -6.82 1.17 0.58
CA HIS A 91 -6.58 2.14 1.65
C HIS A 91 -7.33 3.46 1.44
N PHE A 92 -7.77 3.76 0.23
CA PHE A 92 -8.63 4.91 -0.04
C PHE A 92 -9.97 4.84 0.67
N PHE A 93 -10.53 3.65 0.91
CA PHE A 93 -11.81 3.53 1.63
C PHE A 93 -11.75 4.21 2.99
N LYS A 94 -10.71 3.92 3.78
CA LYS A 94 -10.56 4.50 5.11
C LYS A 94 -10.17 5.98 5.06
N LYS A 95 -9.35 6.38 4.09
CA LYS A 95 -8.95 7.78 3.90
C LYS A 95 -10.15 8.66 3.53
N GLU A 96 -10.95 8.25 2.55
CA GLU A 96 -12.08 9.03 2.03
C GLU A 96 -13.34 8.91 2.91
N ARG A 97 -13.44 7.85 3.69
CA ARG A 97 -14.57 7.55 4.56
C ARG A 97 -14.06 7.06 5.93
N PRO A 98 -13.55 7.95 6.80
CA PRO A 98 -12.92 7.57 8.07
C PRO A 98 -13.84 6.78 9.03
N HIS A 99 -15.15 6.89 8.87
CA HIS A 99 -16.14 6.13 9.65
C HIS A 99 -16.29 4.67 9.24
N ILE A 100 -15.81 4.29 8.05
CA ILE A 100 -15.81 2.89 7.60
C ILE A 100 -14.73 2.14 8.38
N ARG A 101 -15.12 1.02 9.01
CA ARG A 101 -14.14 0.10 9.60
C ARG A 101 -13.45 -0.68 8.49
N ALA A 102 -12.14 -0.80 8.57
CA ALA A 102 -11.32 -1.46 7.57
C ALA A 102 -10.31 -2.41 8.20
N ALA A 103 -10.18 -3.58 7.63
CA ALA A 103 -9.11 -4.53 7.86
C ALA A 103 -8.68 -5.16 6.55
N TYR A 104 -7.45 -5.60 6.46
CA TYR A 104 -6.88 -6.20 5.26
C TYR A 104 -6.14 -7.49 5.61
N PHE A 105 -6.29 -8.51 4.81
CA PHE A 105 -5.51 -9.74 4.94
C PHE A 105 -5.05 -10.24 3.57
N GLY A 106 -3.93 -10.93 3.54
CA GLY A 106 -3.42 -11.58 2.35
C GLY A 106 -3.74 -13.08 2.35
N VAL A 107 -3.95 -13.64 1.17
CA VAL A 107 -4.04 -15.09 0.96
C VAL A 107 -2.69 -15.57 0.44
N GLY A 108 -2.02 -16.45 1.18
CA GLY A 108 -0.75 -17.04 0.80
C GLY A 108 -0.93 -18.04 -0.35
N ALA A 109 -0.72 -17.59 -1.57
CA ALA A 109 -0.92 -18.39 -2.78
C ALA A 109 0.40 -18.79 -3.48
N GLY A 110 1.56 -18.65 -2.82
CA GLY A 110 2.84 -19.11 -3.36
C GLY A 110 3.26 -18.44 -4.67
N CYS A 111 3.06 -17.13 -4.79
CA CYS A 111 3.39 -16.39 -6.00
C CYS A 111 4.86 -16.55 -6.41
N THR A 112 5.11 -17.01 -7.63
CA THR A 112 6.45 -17.26 -8.17
C THR A 112 6.58 -16.72 -9.59
N PRO A 113 7.67 -16.03 -9.97
CA PRO A 113 8.85 -15.67 -9.16
C PRO A 113 8.61 -14.54 -8.17
N GLY A 114 7.48 -13.85 -8.23
CA GLY A 114 7.07 -12.80 -7.30
C GLY A 114 5.98 -11.91 -7.90
N LEU A 115 5.37 -11.07 -7.06
CA LEU A 115 4.34 -10.13 -7.48
C LEU A 115 4.86 -9.21 -8.60
N HIS A 116 3.97 -8.87 -9.54
CA HIS A 116 4.24 -8.04 -10.73
C HIS A 116 5.23 -8.61 -11.75
N ALA A 117 5.75 -9.83 -11.55
CA ALA A 117 6.52 -10.47 -12.60
C ALA A 117 5.61 -10.86 -13.78
N ARG A 118 6.07 -10.62 -15.02
CA ARG A 118 5.29 -10.90 -16.23
C ARG A 118 4.84 -12.36 -16.35
N ASN A 119 5.64 -13.27 -15.82
CA ASN A 119 5.42 -14.71 -15.82
C ASN A 119 5.05 -15.24 -14.43
N MET A 120 4.45 -14.39 -13.60
CA MET A 120 3.98 -14.80 -12.28
C MET A 120 2.92 -15.88 -12.40
N THR A 121 3.06 -16.90 -11.57
CA THR A 121 2.08 -17.95 -11.32
C THR A 121 1.79 -18.03 -9.83
N PHE A 122 0.67 -18.58 -9.47
CA PHE A 122 0.28 -18.85 -8.07
C PHE A 122 -0.57 -20.13 -7.99
N ASP A 123 -0.70 -20.65 -6.79
CA ASP A 123 -1.54 -21.82 -6.54
C ASP A 123 -3.01 -21.41 -6.39
N GLU A 124 -3.81 -21.65 -7.44
CA GLU A 124 -5.21 -21.29 -7.49
C GLU A 124 -6.06 -22.04 -6.45
N THR A 125 -5.59 -23.19 -5.96
CA THR A 125 -6.33 -23.97 -4.94
C THR A 125 -6.41 -23.22 -3.61
N GLN A 126 -5.50 -22.28 -3.37
CA GLN A 126 -5.48 -21.45 -2.16
C GLN A 126 -6.60 -20.37 -2.15
N LEU A 127 -7.22 -20.06 -3.28
CA LEU A 127 -8.31 -19.09 -3.36
C LEU A 127 -9.53 -19.50 -2.54
N ASP A 128 -9.80 -20.81 -2.41
CA ASP A 128 -10.89 -21.33 -1.57
C ASP A 128 -10.76 -20.86 -0.11
N MET A 129 -9.56 -20.81 0.43
CA MET A 129 -9.33 -20.32 1.80
C MET A 129 -9.76 -18.86 1.95
N GLY A 130 -9.42 -18.01 0.98
CA GLY A 130 -9.86 -16.62 0.97
C GLY A 130 -11.38 -16.48 0.92
N VAL A 131 -12.05 -17.26 0.06
CA VAL A 131 -13.51 -17.28 -0.05
C VAL A 131 -14.15 -17.71 1.27
N ARG A 132 -13.68 -18.77 1.90
CA ARG A 132 -14.20 -19.27 3.18
C ARG A 132 -14.07 -18.24 4.30
N VAL A 133 -12.90 -17.59 4.42
CA VAL A 133 -12.66 -16.57 5.45
C VAL A 133 -13.54 -15.34 5.20
N LEU A 134 -13.61 -14.80 3.97
CA LEU A 134 -14.46 -13.66 3.65
C LEU A 134 -15.93 -13.93 3.88
N THR A 135 -16.41 -15.14 3.50
CA THR A 135 -17.79 -15.54 3.73
C THR A 135 -18.10 -15.60 5.23
N ALA A 136 -17.23 -16.24 6.02
CA ALA A 136 -17.43 -16.33 7.46
C ALA A 136 -17.40 -14.95 8.14
N ALA A 137 -16.45 -14.09 7.76
CA ALA A 137 -16.39 -12.72 8.26
C ALA A 137 -17.64 -11.91 7.90
N ALA A 138 -18.12 -11.99 6.65
CA ALA A 138 -19.32 -11.30 6.21
C ALA A 138 -20.57 -11.77 6.99
N LEU A 139 -20.72 -13.06 7.22
CA LEU A 139 -21.86 -13.61 7.97
C LEU A 139 -21.91 -13.12 9.43
N LYS A 140 -20.77 -12.81 10.05
CA LYS A 140 -20.72 -12.23 11.40
C LYS A 140 -21.29 -10.79 11.47
N HIS A 141 -21.37 -10.10 10.33
CA HIS A 141 -21.83 -8.70 10.27
C HIS A 141 -23.22 -8.51 9.63
N VAL A 142 -23.75 -9.54 8.97
CA VAL A 142 -25.07 -9.47 8.30
C VAL A 142 -26.11 -10.44 8.86
N GLY A 143 -25.73 -11.25 9.88
CA GLY A 143 -26.56 -12.24 10.55
C GLY A 143 -27.42 -11.70 11.68
#